data_cdaa03a953ab81c54d0952a282091848
#
_entry.id   cdaa03a953ab81c54d0952a282091848
#
_cell.length_a   1.000
_cell.length_b   1.000
_cell.length_c   1.000
_cell.angle_alpha   90.00
_cell.angle_beta   90.00
_cell.angle_gamma   90.00
#
_symmetry.space_group_name_H-M   'P 1'
#
loop_
_entity.id
_entity.type
_entity.pdbx_description
1 polymer ?
#
loop_
_entity_poly.entity_id
_entity_poly.type
_entity_poly.pdbx_seq_one_letter_code
_entity_poly.pdbx_strand_id
1 'polypeptide(L)'
;MNNDFINIEKLISVFSTDFEKTLISFLPKALFFSDKLDKAMYYVVKVGGKRLRPLILSEISSILGIKKENSDRVAAGIEFIHCYSLVHDDLPAMDDDDLRRGHPTCHIKFDEATAILVGDAFQSLAFEIISHEKTHENSEVRCNLINEL
;
A
#
# COMPACT_ATOMS: atom_id res chain seq x y z
N MET A 1 12.35 -25.51 28.60
CA MET A 1 12.33 -25.05 27.17
C MET A 1 11.08 -24.20 27.03
N ASN A 2 11.22 -22.87 27.05
CA ASN A 2 10.08 -22.00 26.81
C ASN A 2 9.71 -22.15 25.33
N ASN A 3 8.54 -22.74 25.07
CA ASN A 3 7.93 -22.75 23.76
C ASN A 3 7.33 -21.33 23.53
N ASP A 4 8.17 -20.38 23.18
CA ASP A 4 7.71 -19.09 22.66
C ASP A 4 7.21 -19.32 21.23
N PHE A 5 6.03 -19.91 21.10
CA PHE A 5 5.33 -19.91 19.83
C PHE A 5 5.04 -18.44 19.48
N ILE A 6 5.69 -17.95 18.41
CA ILE A 6 5.39 -16.65 17.85
C ILE A 6 3.90 -16.65 17.50
N ASN A 7 3.11 -15.82 18.18
CA ASN A 7 1.71 -15.66 17.82
C ASN A 7 1.66 -14.84 16.52
N ILE A 8 1.55 -15.56 15.39
CA ILE A 8 1.55 -14.97 14.04
C ILE A 8 0.42 -13.95 13.87
N GLU A 9 -0.75 -14.18 14.45
CA GLU A 9 -1.86 -13.24 14.38
C GLU A 9 -1.52 -11.91 15.07
N LYS A 10 -0.87 -11.98 16.23
CA LYS A 10 -0.40 -10.81 16.96
C LYS A 10 0.69 -10.07 16.16
N LEU A 11 1.63 -10.79 15.57
CA LEU A 11 2.67 -10.21 14.71
C LEU A 11 2.04 -9.44 13.54
N ILE A 12 1.13 -10.07 12.81
CA ILE A 12 0.41 -9.46 11.68
C ILE A 12 -0.35 -8.21 12.14
N SER A 13 -1.05 -8.28 13.26
CA SER A 13 -1.84 -7.16 13.79
C SER A 13 -0.97 -5.96 14.16
N VAL A 14 0.12 -6.19 14.87
CA VAL A 14 1.07 -5.13 15.25
C VAL A 14 1.70 -4.52 14.00
N PHE A 15 2.23 -5.35 13.10
CA PHE A 15 2.84 -4.89 11.87
C PHE A 15 1.87 -4.07 11.01
N SER A 16 0.65 -4.57 10.79
CA SER A 16 -0.33 -3.88 9.94
C SER A 16 -0.68 -2.49 10.47
N THR A 17 -0.80 -2.35 11.80
CA THR A 17 -1.09 -1.08 12.46
C THR A 17 0.05 -0.07 12.30
N ASP A 18 1.29 -0.51 12.42
CA ASP A 18 2.46 0.37 12.27
C ASP A 18 2.72 0.69 10.80
N PHE A 19 2.56 -0.29 9.91
CA PHE A 19 2.77 -0.09 8.48
C PHE A 19 1.70 0.82 7.85
N GLU A 20 0.49 0.86 8.39
CA GLU A 20 -0.54 1.83 7.99
C GLU A 20 -0.03 3.27 8.12
N LYS A 21 0.69 3.59 9.21
CA LYS A 21 1.29 4.91 9.41
C LYS A 21 2.34 5.22 8.33
N THR A 22 3.11 4.21 7.95
CA THR A 22 4.09 4.30 6.85
C THR A 22 3.39 4.60 5.53
N LEU A 23 2.34 3.87 5.17
CA LEU A 23 1.55 4.14 3.96
C LEU A 23 0.97 5.55 3.95
N ILE A 24 0.36 5.98 5.05
CA ILE A 24 -0.20 7.34 5.17
C ILE A 24 0.88 8.40 4.98
N SER A 25 2.11 8.16 5.43
CA SER A 25 3.21 9.11 5.29
C SER A 25 3.64 9.33 3.84
N PHE A 26 3.37 8.37 2.95
CA PHE A 26 3.64 8.45 1.52
C PHE A 26 2.49 9.04 0.70
N LEU A 27 1.28 9.14 1.27
CA LEU A 27 0.18 9.78 0.55
C LEU A 27 0.53 11.24 0.25
N PRO A 28 0.11 11.76 -0.91
CA PRO A 28 0.28 13.17 -1.23
C PRO A 28 -0.31 14.02 -0.11
N LYS A 29 0.47 14.99 0.38
CA LYS A 29 -0.08 16.00 1.29
C LYS A 29 -1.03 16.86 0.50
N ALA A 30 -2.29 17.00 0.97
CA ALA A 30 -3.36 17.73 0.30
C ALA A 30 -2.82 18.97 -0.45
N LEU A 31 -2.69 18.83 -1.74
CA LEU A 31 -2.47 19.96 -2.63
C LEU A 31 -3.85 20.52 -2.92
N PHE A 32 -4.02 21.82 -2.87
CA PHE A 32 -5.22 22.65 -2.90
C PHE A 32 -6.31 22.30 -3.94
N PHE A 33 -6.21 21.19 -4.69
CA PHE A 33 -7.02 20.96 -5.89
C PHE A 33 -7.95 19.75 -5.87
N SER A 34 -7.84 18.82 -4.91
CA SER A 34 -8.71 17.62 -4.91
C SER A 34 -8.93 17.01 -3.52
N ASP A 35 -9.65 17.74 -2.67
CA ASP A 35 -10.06 17.28 -1.35
C ASP A 35 -10.75 15.88 -1.39
N LYS A 36 -11.47 15.58 -2.48
CA LYS A 36 -12.20 14.32 -2.65
C LYS A 36 -11.26 13.16 -2.96
N LEU A 37 -10.29 13.33 -3.86
CA LEU A 37 -9.32 12.30 -4.22
C LEU A 37 -8.43 11.96 -3.02
N ASP A 38 -7.92 12.97 -2.33
CA ASP A 38 -7.07 12.79 -1.15
C ASP A 38 -7.82 12.03 -0.04
N LYS A 39 -9.09 12.40 0.22
CA LYS A 39 -9.95 11.70 1.19
C LYS A 39 -10.22 10.26 0.79
N ALA A 40 -10.42 9.99 -0.50
CA ALA A 40 -10.67 8.66 -1.00
C ALA A 40 -9.42 7.77 -0.92
N MET A 41 -8.23 8.28 -1.28
CA MET A 41 -6.95 7.57 -1.11
C MET A 41 -6.71 7.25 0.37
N TYR A 42 -6.88 8.24 1.25
CA TYR A 42 -6.75 8.03 2.70
C TYR A 42 -7.74 6.97 3.20
N TYR A 43 -9.00 7.02 2.76
CA TYR A 43 -10.03 6.06 3.12
C TYR A 43 -9.63 4.63 2.74
N VAL A 44 -9.17 4.40 1.51
CA VAL A 44 -8.74 3.08 1.03
C VAL A 44 -7.60 2.53 1.88
N VAL A 45 -6.61 3.36 2.23
CA VAL A 45 -5.53 2.94 3.12
C VAL A 45 -6.07 2.60 4.52
N LYS A 46 -7.01 3.39 5.06
CA LYS A 46 -7.58 3.21 6.42
C LYS A 46 -8.55 2.03 6.54
N VAL A 47 -9.23 1.62 5.47
CA VAL A 47 -10.00 0.36 5.46
C VAL A 47 -9.09 -0.84 5.78
N GLY A 48 -7.80 -0.65 5.60
CA GLY A 48 -6.78 -1.52 6.16
C GLY A 48 -6.59 -2.83 5.42
N GLY A 49 -6.08 -3.82 6.14
CA GLY A 49 -5.79 -5.15 5.66
C GLY A 49 -4.68 -5.80 6.45
N LYS A 50 -4.43 -7.09 6.17
CA LYS A 50 -3.39 -7.86 6.86
C LYS A 50 -1.97 -7.42 6.52
N ARG A 51 -1.78 -6.65 5.44
CA ARG A 51 -0.46 -6.16 4.97
C ARG A 51 0.59 -7.28 4.88
N LEU A 52 0.17 -8.46 4.39
CA LEU A 52 1.05 -9.63 4.33
C LEU A 52 2.22 -9.45 3.35
N ARG A 53 2.00 -8.81 2.18
CA ARG A 53 3.07 -8.55 1.22
C ARG A 53 4.16 -7.65 1.81
N PRO A 54 3.82 -6.50 2.41
CA PRO A 54 4.77 -5.67 3.16
C PRO A 54 5.47 -6.40 4.30
N LEU A 55 4.74 -7.21 5.09
CA LEU A 55 5.30 -7.98 6.20
C LEU A 55 6.40 -8.93 5.71
N ILE A 56 6.10 -9.75 4.70
CA ILE A 56 7.06 -10.72 4.16
C ILE A 56 8.30 -10.00 3.62
N LEU A 57 8.10 -8.91 2.87
CA LEU A 57 9.22 -8.12 2.35
C LEU A 57 10.07 -7.53 3.48
N SER A 58 9.44 -6.97 4.51
CA SER A 58 10.14 -6.36 5.65
C SER A 58 10.96 -7.39 6.43
N GLU A 59 10.41 -8.59 6.68
CA GLU A 59 11.10 -9.65 7.39
C GLU A 59 12.30 -10.18 6.59
N ILE A 60 12.13 -10.44 5.29
CA ILE A 60 13.23 -10.86 4.42
C ILE A 60 14.31 -9.79 4.33
N SER A 61 13.92 -8.53 4.17
CA SER A 61 14.85 -7.39 4.13
C SER A 61 15.66 -7.28 5.42
N SER A 62 15.03 -7.50 6.57
CA SER A 62 15.67 -7.49 7.87
C SER A 62 16.73 -8.59 7.99
N ILE A 63 16.40 -9.82 7.56
CA ILE A 63 17.33 -10.96 7.54
C ILE A 63 18.55 -10.67 6.64
N LEU A 64 18.33 -9.98 5.52
CA LEU A 64 19.39 -9.60 4.59
C LEU A 64 20.15 -8.33 4.99
N GLY A 65 19.84 -7.71 6.12
CA GLY A 65 20.50 -6.50 6.62
C GLY A 65 20.20 -5.23 5.81
N ILE A 66 19.09 -5.21 5.08
CA ILE A 66 18.64 -4.03 4.33
C ILE A 66 18.06 -3.00 5.30
N LYS A 67 18.43 -1.73 5.11
CA LYS A 67 17.91 -0.64 5.94
C LYS A 67 16.38 -0.57 5.87
N LYS A 68 15.74 -0.45 7.03
CA LYS A 68 14.28 -0.38 7.16
C LYS A 68 13.66 0.71 6.27
N GLU A 69 14.29 1.88 6.20
CA GLU A 69 13.81 3.00 5.38
C GLU A 69 13.70 2.64 3.89
N ASN A 70 14.65 1.85 3.37
CA ASN A 70 14.65 1.39 1.98
C ASN A 70 13.57 0.31 1.77
N SER A 71 13.50 -0.68 2.67
CA SER A 71 12.50 -1.75 2.58
C SER A 71 11.07 -1.21 2.76
N ASP A 72 10.85 -0.23 3.65
CA ASP A 72 9.54 0.41 3.84
C ASP A 72 9.04 1.07 2.56
N ARG A 73 9.93 1.68 1.77
CA ARG A 73 9.57 2.32 0.50
C ARG A 73 9.15 1.29 -0.55
N VAL A 74 9.92 0.21 -0.70
CA VAL A 74 9.57 -0.87 -1.63
C VAL A 74 8.28 -1.57 -1.18
N ALA A 75 8.15 -1.83 0.11
CA ALA A 75 6.94 -2.42 0.69
C ALA A 75 5.69 -1.55 0.47
N ALA A 76 5.83 -0.22 0.59
CA ALA A 76 4.75 0.72 0.31
C ALA A 76 4.37 0.70 -1.18
N GLY A 77 5.34 0.69 -2.10
CA GLY A 77 5.07 0.57 -3.54
C GLY A 77 4.26 -0.68 -3.87
N ILE A 78 4.68 -1.84 -3.38
CA ILE A 78 3.96 -3.12 -3.57
C ILE A 78 2.53 -3.04 -3.00
N GLU A 79 2.36 -2.45 -1.82
CA GLU A 79 1.03 -2.36 -1.21
C GLU A 79 0.14 -1.35 -1.94
N PHE A 80 0.69 -0.26 -2.49
CA PHE A 80 -0.10 0.66 -3.32
C PHE A 80 -0.56 0.02 -4.64
N ILE A 81 0.28 -0.80 -5.29
CA ILE A 81 -0.17 -1.62 -6.44
C ILE A 81 -1.29 -2.57 -6.03
N HIS A 82 -1.19 -3.19 -4.85
CA HIS A 82 -2.27 -4.04 -4.36
C HIS A 82 -3.54 -3.23 -4.04
N CYS A 83 -3.44 -2.04 -3.45
CA CYS A 83 -4.60 -1.16 -3.24
C CYS A 83 -5.24 -0.73 -4.55
N TYR A 84 -4.43 -0.36 -5.56
CA TYR A 84 -4.88 -0.08 -6.92
C TYR A 84 -5.72 -1.23 -7.48
N SER A 85 -5.16 -2.46 -7.50
CA SER A 85 -5.88 -3.61 -8.07
C SER A 85 -7.22 -3.84 -7.38
N LEU A 86 -7.26 -3.80 -6.03
CA LEU A 86 -8.49 -4.00 -5.28
C LEU A 86 -9.56 -2.93 -5.55
N VAL A 87 -9.15 -1.65 -5.65
CA VAL A 87 -10.11 -0.56 -5.92
C VAL A 87 -10.71 -0.70 -7.31
N HIS A 88 -9.93 -1.14 -8.31
CA HIS A 88 -10.43 -1.35 -9.66
C HIS A 88 -11.23 -2.64 -9.78
N ASP A 89 -10.83 -3.72 -9.10
CA ASP A 89 -11.58 -4.99 -9.08
C ASP A 89 -12.99 -4.79 -8.49
N ASP A 90 -13.15 -3.91 -7.48
CA ASP A 90 -14.43 -3.62 -6.85
C ASP A 90 -15.44 -2.88 -7.75
N LEU A 91 -15.00 -2.28 -8.86
CA LEU A 91 -15.88 -1.48 -9.73
C LEU A 91 -17.01 -2.31 -10.37
N PRO A 92 -18.18 -1.68 -10.68
CA PRO A 92 -19.30 -2.36 -11.33
C PRO A 92 -18.97 -3.04 -12.67
N ALA A 93 -17.92 -2.56 -13.36
CA ALA A 93 -17.44 -3.15 -14.61
C ALA A 93 -16.55 -4.38 -14.40
N MET A 94 -16.18 -4.70 -13.16
CA MET A 94 -15.32 -5.81 -12.77
C MET A 94 -16.07 -6.77 -11.85
N ASP A 95 -15.74 -6.85 -10.56
CA ASP A 95 -16.35 -7.80 -9.62
C ASP A 95 -17.68 -7.29 -9.02
N ASP A 96 -17.96 -5.97 -9.13
CA ASP A 96 -19.17 -5.30 -8.64
C ASP A 96 -19.43 -5.51 -7.13
N ASP A 97 -18.36 -5.34 -6.35
CA ASP A 97 -18.40 -5.53 -4.89
C ASP A 97 -18.81 -4.25 -4.15
N ASP A 98 -19.92 -4.27 -3.43
CA ASP A 98 -20.38 -3.16 -2.58
C ASP A 98 -19.54 -3.00 -1.30
N LEU A 99 -19.01 -4.10 -0.78
CA LEU A 99 -18.31 -4.15 0.51
C LEU A 99 -16.96 -4.85 0.38
N ARG A 100 -15.94 -4.26 0.98
CA ARG A 100 -14.63 -4.88 1.18
C ARG A 100 -14.24 -4.84 2.65
N ARG A 101 -13.96 -6.01 3.24
CA ARG A 101 -13.63 -6.17 4.67
C ARG A 101 -14.68 -5.56 5.60
N GLY A 102 -15.96 -5.62 5.20
CA GLY A 102 -17.07 -5.07 5.96
C GLY A 102 -17.27 -3.55 5.84
N HIS A 103 -16.49 -2.88 5.01
CA HIS A 103 -16.63 -1.45 4.72
C HIS A 103 -17.07 -1.22 3.27
N PRO A 104 -17.84 -0.15 2.97
CA PRO A 104 -18.17 0.21 1.60
C PRO A 104 -16.92 0.31 0.72
N THR A 105 -17.00 -0.21 -0.50
CA THR A 105 -15.95 -0.06 -1.50
C THR A 105 -15.77 1.41 -1.91
N CYS A 106 -14.66 1.75 -2.56
CA CYS A 106 -14.34 3.13 -2.88
C CYS A 106 -15.43 3.78 -3.76
N HIS A 107 -15.96 3.06 -4.77
CA HIS A 107 -16.99 3.58 -5.66
C HIS A 107 -18.34 3.77 -4.96
N ILE A 108 -18.69 2.93 -3.99
CA ILE A 108 -19.89 3.10 -3.16
C ILE A 108 -19.76 4.26 -2.18
N LYS A 109 -18.56 4.41 -1.56
CA LYS A 109 -18.32 5.46 -0.57
C LYS A 109 -18.23 6.86 -1.19
N PHE A 110 -17.70 6.96 -2.40
CA PHE A 110 -17.49 8.23 -3.11
C PHE A 110 -18.27 8.25 -4.42
N ASP A 111 -17.72 7.70 -5.49
CA ASP A 111 -18.31 7.40 -6.80
C ASP A 111 -17.30 6.64 -7.68
N GLU A 112 -17.78 6.11 -8.82
CA GLU A 112 -16.96 5.33 -9.76
C GLU A 112 -15.80 6.13 -10.34
N ALA A 113 -16.02 7.37 -10.76
CA ALA A 113 -14.97 8.22 -11.32
C ALA A 113 -13.85 8.47 -10.30
N THR A 114 -14.22 8.70 -9.03
CA THR A 114 -13.26 8.86 -7.93
C THR A 114 -12.50 7.56 -7.69
N ALA A 115 -13.16 6.40 -7.71
CA ALA A 115 -12.51 5.10 -7.52
C ALA A 115 -11.50 4.81 -8.64
N ILE A 116 -11.83 5.08 -9.91
CA ILE A 116 -10.91 4.95 -11.04
C ILE A 116 -9.66 5.81 -10.80
N LEU A 117 -9.86 7.09 -10.46
CA LEU A 117 -8.75 8.03 -10.23
C LEU A 117 -7.90 7.66 -9.00
N VAL A 118 -8.50 7.08 -7.95
CA VAL A 118 -7.77 6.56 -6.78
C VAL A 118 -6.86 5.40 -7.17
N GLY A 119 -7.34 4.47 -7.99
CA GLY A 119 -6.52 3.38 -8.49
C GLY A 119 -5.34 3.90 -9.32
N ASP A 120 -5.59 4.77 -10.30
CA ASP A 120 -4.56 5.40 -11.14
C ASP A 120 -3.52 6.16 -10.31
N ALA A 121 -3.98 6.89 -9.27
CA ALA A 121 -3.10 7.62 -8.37
C ALA A 121 -2.22 6.69 -7.54
N PHE A 122 -2.75 5.56 -7.02
CA PHE A 122 -1.95 4.58 -6.29
C PHE A 122 -0.92 3.91 -7.19
N GLN A 123 -1.29 3.55 -8.41
CA GLN A 123 -0.36 2.98 -9.38
C GLN A 123 0.80 3.96 -9.66
N SER A 124 0.48 5.20 -9.98
CA SER A 124 1.48 6.24 -10.25
C SER A 124 2.38 6.50 -9.03
N LEU A 125 1.80 6.58 -7.83
CA LEU A 125 2.51 6.79 -6.57
C LEU A 125 3.48 5.63 -6.26
N ALA A 126 3.08 4.39 -6.55
CA ALA A 126 3.95 3.22 -6.36
C ALA A 126 5.23 3.34 -7.18
N PHE A 127 5.13 3.67 -8.46
CA PHE A 127 6.29 3.88 -9.34
C PHE A 127 7.12 5.10 -8.91
N GLU A 128 6.49 6.20 -8.49
CA GLU A 128 7.20 7.36 -7.95
C GLU A 128 8.04 7.00 -6.74
N ILE A 129 7.47 6.28 -5.77
CA ILE A 129 8.17 5.86 -4.55
C ILE A 129 9.36 4.95 -4.89
N ILE A 130 9.17 3.95 -5.76
CA ILE A 130 10.21 2.97 -6.08
C ILE A 130 11.34 3.60 -6.92
N SER A 131 11.01 4.50 -7.85
CA SER A 131 11.99 5.18 -8.68
C SER A 131 12.82 6.23 -7.95
N HIS A 132 12.36 6.70 -6.78
CA HIS A 132 12.98 7.78 -6.04
C HIS A 132 14.37 7.40 -5.48
N GLU A 133 15.32 8.33 -5.48
CA GLU A 133 16.70 8.12 -5.00
C GLU A 133 16.78 7.63 -3.53
N LYS A 134 15.81 8.02 -2.69
CA LYS A 134 15.71 7.54 -1.30
C LYS A 134 15.37 6.05 -1.19
N THR A 135 14.88 5.40 -2.25
CA THR A 135 14.64 3.96 -2.27
C THR A 135 15.94 3.20 -2.44
N HIS A 136 16.81 3.66 -3.33
CA HIS A 136 18.17 3.16 -3.46
C HIS A 136 19.02 4.19 -4.24
N GLU A 137 20.28 4.38 -3.84
CA GLU A 137 21.18 5.33 -4.50
C GLU A 137 21.52 4.94 -5.95
N ASN A 138 21.70 3.63 -6.21
CA ASN A 138 21.96 3.11 -7.54
C ASN A 138 20.67 3.07 -8.38
N SER A 139 20.65 3.80 -9.50
CA SER A 139 19.52 3.84 -10.42
C SER A 139 19.21 2.50 -11.10
N GLU A 140 20.24 1.66 -11.35
CA GLU A 140 20.04 0.32 -11.91
C GLU A 140 19.22 -0.58 -10.98
N VAL A 141 19.50 -0.50 -9.67
CA VAL A 141 18.69 -1.22 -8.66
C VAL A 141 17.24 -0.73 -8.67
N ARG A 142 17.00 0.59 -8.77
CA ARG A 142 15.64 1.13 -8.87
C ARG A 142 14.93 0.67 -10.14
N CYS A 143 15.62 0.64 -11.29
CA CYS A 143 15.06 0.10 -12.52
C CYS A 143 14.69 -1.39 -12.40
N ASN A 144 15.54 -2.19 -11.76
CA ASN A 144 15.25 -3.60 -11.52
C ASN A 144 14.04 -3.78 -10.59
N LEU A 145 13.92 -2.99 -9.53
CA LEU A 145 12.75 -3.00 -8.64
C LEU A 145 11.46 -2.61 -9.39
N ILE A 146 11.52 -1.66 -10.31
CA ILE A 146 10.39 -1.28 -11.16
C ILE A 146 9.98 -2.42 -12.11
N ASN A 147 10.96 -3.15 -12.65
CA ASN A 147 10.69 -4.27 -13.54
C ASN A 147 10.03 -5.47 -12.82
N GLU A 148 10.26 -5.61 -11.51
CA GLU A 148 9.68 -6.67 -10.68
C GLU A 148 8.30 -6.28 -10.10
N LEU A 149 7.92 -5.01 -10.15
CA LEU A 149 6.64 -4.48 -9.67
C LEU A 149 5.50 -4.75 -10.65
#